data_52100b1b75a2dec5667a2b741df5bf02
#
_entry.id   52100b1b75a2dec5667a2b741df5bf02
#
_cell.length_a   1.000
_cell.length_b   1.000
_cell.length_c   1.000
_cell.angle_alpha   90.00
_cell.angle_beta   90.00
_cell.angle_gamma   90.00
#
_symmetry.space_group_name_H-M   'P 1'
#
loop_
_entity.id
_entity.type
_entity.pdbx_description
1 polymer ?
#
loop_
_entity_poly.entity_id
_entity_poly.type
_entity_poly.pdbx_seq_one_letter_code
_entity_poly.pdbx_strand_id
1 'polypeptide(L)'
;MTIREKIEKMEQETLSPYATLSIRSRGREKEEPACDIRPVFQRDRDRILHSKAFRRLKNKTQVFLTPKGDHYRTRLSHTLEVSQNARTIAKALRLNEDLVEAIALGHDLGHTPFGHAGEYELNSLCEDGFKHNEQSVRIVEKLEKNGEGLNLTWEVRDGILNHQTGTMPHTLEGKIVRLSDKIAYINHDIDDAIRAHIMVKEDIPRELCDILGHTTRERLDTLIHNIINNSIGKDDIVMSKDVETAMHQLRRFMFEHVYKNPVAKGEEHKARELLKQLFYYYMEHIGLLPEKYIR
;
A
#
# COMPACT_ATOMS: atom_id res chain seq x y z
N MET A 1 -15.11 32.45 7.78
CA MET A 1 -14.64 31.04 7.99
C MET A 1 -15.15 30.21 6.82
N THR A 2 -14.23 29.66 6.02
CA THR A 2 -14.52 28.77 4.89
C THR A 2 -14.98 27.39 5.40
N ILE A 3 -15.48 26.54 4.49
CA ILE A 3 -15.82 25.14 4.84
C ILE A 3 -14.58 24.39 5.32
N ARG A 4 -13.44 24.55 4.61
CA ARG A 4 -12.15 24.00 5.01
C ARG A 4 -11.77 24.38 6.46
N GLU A 5 -11.83 25.66 6.81
CA GLU A 5 -11.49 26.14 8.16
C GLU A 5 -12.40 25.55 9.24
N LYS A 6 -13.68 25.31 8.93
CA LYS A 6 -14.60 24.62 9.84
C LYS A 6 -14.20 23.17 10.07
N ILE A 7 -13.80 22.46 9.00
CA ILE A 7 -13.34 21.06 9.09
C ILE A 7 -12.02 20.99 9.88
N GLU A 8 -11.05 21.86 9.58
CA GLU A 8 -9.77 21.93 10.30
C GLU A 8 -9.96 22.26 11.81
N LYS A 9 -10.94 23.09 12.14
CA LYS A 9 -11.32 23.34 13.53
C LYS A 9 -11.92 22.09 14.18
N MET A 10 -12.79 21.39 13.48
CA MET A 10 -13.37 20.14 13.98
C MET A 10 -12.30 19.06 14.19
N GLU A 11 -11.30 18.96 13.30
CA GLU A 11 -10.13 18.08 13.52
C GLU A 11 -9.43 18.40 14.87
N GLN A 12 -9.20 19.68 15.17
CA GLN A 12 -8.56 20.08 16.42
C GLN A 12 -9.39 19.76 17.67
N GLU A 13 -10.71 19.78 17.57
CA GLU A 13 -11.65 19.54 18.68
C GLU A 13 -11.90 18.05 18.93
N THR A 14 -11.82 17.20 17.87
CA THR A 14 -12.30 15.80 17.92
C THR A 14 -11.22 14.76 17.77
N LEU A 15 -10.13 15.06 17.08
CA LEU A 15 -9.05 14.09 16.88
C LEU A 15 -8.19 13.92 18.12
N SER A 16 -7.45 12.82 18.16
CA SER A 16 -6.45 12.52 19.19
C SER A 16 -5.38 13.61 19.23
N PRO A 17 -4.79 13.93 20.40
CA PRO A 17 -3.64 14.83 20.48
C PRO A 17 -2.42 14.34 19.68
N TYR A 18 -2.37 13.06 19.33
CA TYR A 18 -1.31 12.45 18.50
C TYR A 18 -1.62 12.44 17.01
N ALA A 19 -2.82 12.87 16.61
CA ALA A 19 -3.23 12.91 15.21
C ALA A 19 -2.48 13.98 14.42
N THR A 20 -2.18 13.70 13.18
CA THR A 20 -1.66 14.67 12.23
C THR A 20 -2.79 15.56 11.72
N LEU A 21 -2.84 16.81 12.20
CA LEU A 21 -3.88 17.76 11.81
C LEU A 21 -3.58 18.39 10.46
N SER A 22 -4.59 18.57 9.62
CA SER A 22 -4.47 19.19 8.29
C SER A 22 -3.86 20.59 8.35
N ILE A 23 -4.26 21.38 9.36
CA ILE A 23 -3.74 22.74 9.57
C ILE A 23 -2.26 22.78 9.99
N ARG A 24 -1.71 21.67 10.47
CA ARG A 24 -0.30 21.53 10.91
C ARG A 24 0.56 20.77 9.90
N SER A 25 0.05 20.53 8.70
CA SER A 25 0.84 19.88 7.64
C SER A 25 2.13 20.64 7.35
N ARG A 26 3.21 19.92 7.10
CA ARG A 26 4.48 20.47 6.61
C ARG A 26 4.38 21.05 5.18
N GLY A 27 3.21 20.87 4.54
CA GLY A 27 2.88 21.46 3.26
C GLY A 27 3.40 20.68 2.06
N ARG A 28 3.48 21.39 0.96
CA ARG A 28 3.79 20.91 -0.39
C ARG A 28 5.11 21.47 -0.87
N GLU A 29 5.74 20.85 -1.87
CA GLU A 29 6.96 21.40 -2.48
C GLU A 29 6.71 22.70 -3.23
N LYS A 30 5.59 22.76 -3.96
CA LYS A 30 5.18 23.94 -4.71
C LYS A 30 4.03 24.60 -3.98
N GLU A 31 4.17 25.87 -3.64
CA GLU A 31 3.09 26.64 -3.05
C GLU A 31 1.89 26.72 -4.01
N GLU A 32 0.71 26.64 -3.47
CA GLU A 32 -0.54 26.76 -4.22
C GLU A 32 -1.65 27.32 -3.34
N PRO A 33 -2.66 27.99 -3.93
CA PRO A 33 -3.79 28.51 -3.17
C PRO A 33 -4.52 27.41 -2.40
N ALA A 34 -4.88 27.71 -1.16
CA ALA A 34 -5.69 26.81 -0.35
C ALA A 34 -7.09 26.65 -0.96
N CYS A 35 -7.66 25.45 -0.85
CA CYS A 35 -9.05 25.20 -1.21
C CYS A 35 -9.98 25.79 -0.12
N ASP A 36 -11.08 26.34 -0.51
CA ASP A 36 -12.09 26.89 0.41
C ASP A 36 -12.99 25.80 1.05
N ILE A 37 -13.02 24.61 0.45
CA ILE A 37 -13.87 23.49 0.87
C ILE A 37 -13.06 22.38 1.56
N ARG A 38 -11.94 21.93 0.95
CA ARG A 38 -11.22 20.71 1.33
C ARG A 38 -9.91 21.00 2.07
N PRO A 39 -9.66 20.37 3.24
CA PRO A 39 -8.34 20.31 3.85
C PRO A 39 -7.28 19.68 2.95
N VAL A 40 -6.02 19.81 3.31
CA VAL A 40 -4.89 19.42 2.45
C VAL A 40 -4.87 17.92 2.13
N PHE A 41 -5.18 17.06 3.10
CA PHE A 41 -5.15 15.61 2.91
C PHE A 41 -6.30 15.10 2.05
N GLN A 42 -7.48 15.71 2.13
CA GLN A 42 -8.57 15.43 1.20
C GLN A 42 -8.20 15.77 -0.25
N ARG A 43 -7.51 16.89 -0.46
CA ARG A 43 -7.02 17.26 -1.79
C ARG A 43 -6.01 16.24 -2.30
N ASP A 44 -5.14 15.71 -1.45
CA ASP A 44 -4.15 14.71 -1.84
C ASP A 44 -4.79 13.39 -2.21
N ARG A 45 -5.74 12.90 -1.41
CA ARG A 45 -6.57 11.75 -1.74
C ARG A 45 -7.22 11.89 -3.13
N ASP A 46 -7.89 13.01 -3.38
CA ASP A 46 -8.55 13.26 -4.66
C ASP A 46 -7.55 13.28 -5.83
N ARG A 47 -6.38 13.87 -5.66
CA ARG A 47 -5.33 13.89 -6.67
C ARG A 47 -4.83 12.49 -7.02
N ILE A 48 -4.62 11.65 -6.01
CA ILE A 48 -4.21 10.26 -6.19
C ILE A 48 -5.30 9.49 -6.92
N LEU A 49 -6.54 9.55 -6.44
CA LEU A 49 -7.69 8.84 -6.99
C LEU A 49 -7.91 9.17 -8.48
N HIS A 50 -7.72 10.43 -8.88
CA HIS A 50 -7.86 10.87 -10.26
C HIS A 50 -6.60 10.70 -11.12
N SER A 51 -5.49 10.18 -10.58
CA SER A 51 -4.25 9.95 -11.32
C SER A 51 -4.37 8.81 -12.33
N LYS A 52 -3.50 8.82 -13.33
CA LYS A 52 -3.39 7.72 -14.30
C LYS A 52 -2.82 6.47 -13.65
N ALA A 53 -1.86 6.65 -12.73
CA ALA A 53 -1.23 5.55 -12.01
C ALA A 53 -2.24 4.77 -11.17
N PHE A 54 -3.14 5.44 -10.45
CA PHE A 54 -4.19 4.79 -9.67
C PHE A 54 -5.12 3.94 -10.56
N ARG A 55 -5.57 4.47 -11.70
CA ARG A 55 -6.40 3.71 -12.65
C ARG A 55 -5.70 2.48 -13.23
N ARG A 56 -4.36 2.49 -13.33
CA ARG A 56 -3.58 1.35 -13.80
C ARG A 56 -3.53 0.18 -12.82
N LEU A 57 -3.78 0.41 -11.52
CA LEU A 57 -3.80 -0.65 -10.51
C LEU A 57 -4.81 -1.76 -10.83
N LYS A 58 -5.90 -1.45 -11.55
CA LYS A 58 -6.88 -2.44 -12.00
C LYS A 58 -6.31 -3.55 -12.90
N ASN A 59 -5.22 -3.24 -13.62
CA ASN A 59 -4.59 -4.14 -14.59
C ASN A 59 -3.25 -4.72 -14.06
N LYS A 60 -2.93 -4.51 -12.78
CA LYS A 60 -1.76 -5.08 -12.12
C LYS A 60 -2.20 -6.24 -11.23
N THR A 61 -1.56 -7.40 -11.40
CA THR A 61 -1.80 -8.59 -10.57
C THR A 61 -1.26 -8.39 -9.16
N GLN A 62 -1.83 -9.09 -8.18
CA GLN A 62 -1.32 -9.09 -6.80
C GLN A 62 -0.23 -10.15 -6.67
N VAL A 63 -0.53 -11.39 -6.39
CA VAL A 63 0.46 -12.46 -6.20
C VAL A 63 0.51 -13.41 -7.40
N PHE A 64 -0.65 -13.85 -7.90
CA PHE A 64 -0.71 -14.83 -8.98
C PHE A 64 -0.79 -14.16 -10.35
N LEU A 65 0.11 -14.56 -11.28
CA LEU A 65 0.28 -13.89 -12.56
C LEU A 65 -0.78 -14.28 -13.61
N THR A 66 -1.33 -15.48 -13.52
CA THR A 66 -2.30 -16.00 -14.49
C THR A 66 -3.50 -16.67 -13.81
N PRO A 67 -4.24 -15.94 -13.00
CA PRO A 67 -5.44 -16.51 -12.38
C PRO A 67 -6.52 -16.75 -13.45
N LYS A 68 -7.14 -17.93 -13.43
CA LYS A 68 -8.34 -18.20 -14.24
C LYS A 68 -9.57 -17.70 -13.48
N GLY A 69 -10.31 -16.74 -14.05
CA GLY A 69 -11.57 -16.22 -13.50
C GLY A 69 -11.48 -14.79 -12.97
N ASP A 70 -12.65 -14.22 -12.67
CA ASP A 70 -12.82 -12.78 -12.34
C ASP A 70 -12.73 -12.48 -10.83
N HIS A 71 -12.48 -13.49 -9.99
CA HIS A 71 -12.54 -13.37 -8.54
C HIS A 71 -11.18 -13.18 -7.86
N TYR A 72 -10.09 -13.13 -8.63
CA TYR A 72 -8.76 -12.85 -8.09
C TYR A 72 -8.56 -11.36 -7.86
N ARG A 73 -7.81 -11.04 -6.81
CA ARG A 73 -7.54 -9.65 -6.44
C ARG A 73 -6.56 -8.99 -7.39
N THR A 74 -6.93 -7.79 -7.84
CA THR A 74 -6.00 -6.86 -8.50
C THR A 74 -5.36 -5.96 -7.45
N ARG A 75 -4.31 -5.22 -7.82
CA ARG A 75 -3.73 -4.21 -6.92
C ARG A 75 -4.73 -3.11 -6.56
N LEU A 76 -5.69 -2.82 -7.42
CA LEU A 76 -6.74 -1.85 -7.09
C LEU A 76 -7.63 -2.35 -5.95
N SER A 77 -8.11 -3.60 -6.00
CA SER A 77 -8.95 -4.15 -4.92
C SER A 77 -8.16 -4.28 -3.62
N HIS A 78 -6.89 -4.72 -3.67
CA HIS A 78 -5.99 -4.73 -2.53
C HIS A 78 -5.85 -3.33 -1.89
N THR A 79 -5.55 -2.31 -2.70
CA THR A 79 -5.40 -0.92 -2.23
C THR A 79 -6.66 -0.41 -1.53
N LEU A 80 -7.86 -0.76 -2.04
CA LEU A 80 -9.13 -0.39 -1.40
C LEU A 80 -9.35 -1.13 -0.07
N GLU A 81 -8.99 -2.40 0.02
CA GLU A 81 -9.08 -3.18 1.26
C GLU A 81 -8.07 -2.69 2.30
N VAL A 82 -6.84 -2.32 1.90
CA VAL A 82 -5.87 -1.64 2.78
C VAL A 82 -6.47 -0.33 3.32
N SER A 83 -7.04 0.49 2.45
CA SER A 83 -7.68 1.75 2.84
C SER A 83 -8.83 1.54 3.81
N GLN A 84 -9.68 0.54 3.57
CA GLN A 84 -10.80 0.21 4.45
C GLN A 84 -10.34 -0.21 5.85
N ASN A 85 -9.36 -1.13 5.95
CA ASN A 85 -8.80 -1.58 7.22
C ASN A 85 -8.13 -0.42 7.97
N ALA A 86 -7.31 0.35 7.28
CA ALA A 86 -6.57 1.47 7.84
C ALA A 86 -7.49 2.58 8.38
N ARG A 87 -8.54 2.93 7.64
CA ARG A 87 -9.54 3.91 8.08
C ARG A 87 -10.34 3.43 9.28
N THR A 88 -10.66 2.13 9.35
CA THR A 88 -11.34 1.56 10.52
C THR A 88 -10.50 1.74 11.79
N ILE A 89 -9.19 1.47 11.71
CA ILE A 89 -8.25 1.66 12.82
C ILE A 89 -8.11 3.15 13.15
N ALA A 90 -7.88 4.00 12.15
CA ALA A 90 -7.72 5.44 12.34
C ALA A 90 -8.94 6.07 13.02
N LYS A 91 -10.14 5.73 12.57
CA LYS A 91 -11.38 6.21 13.16
C LYS A 91 -11.53 5.81 14.64
N ALA A 92 -11.24 4.56 14.97
CA ALA A 92 -11.30 4.07 16.35
C ALA A 92 -10.29 4.78 17.27
N LEU A 93 -9.10 5.10 16.74
CA LEU A 93 -8.04 5.83 17.46
C LEU A 93 -8.19 7.36 17.39
N ARG A 94 -9.21 7.87 16.69
CA ARG A 94 -9.42 9.30 16.41
C ARG A 94 -8.21 9.97 15.75
N LEU A 95 -7.58 9.27 14.79
CA LEU A 95 -6.52 9.80 13.94
C LEU A 95 -7.12 10.33 12.63
N ASN A 96 -6.31 10.98 11.79
CA ASN A 96 -6.78 11.64 10.58
C ASN A 96 -7.09 10.62 9.47
N GLU A 97 -8.37 10.32 9.26
CA GLU A 97 -8.84 9.36 8.24
C GLU A 97 -8.49 9.80 6.81
N ASP A 98 -8.51 11.11 6.51
CA ASP A 98 -8.19 11.62 5.17
C ASP A 98 -6.71 11.41 4.82
N LEU A 99 -5.80 11.59 5.80
CA LEU A 99 -4.39 11.29 5.63
C LEU A 99 -4.15 9.79 5.43
N VAL A 100 -4.77 8.95 6.25
CA VAL A 100 -4.71 7.50 6.11
C VAL A 100 -5.18 7.05 4.72
N GLU A 101 -6.31 7.55 4.26
CA GLU A 101 -6.86 7.20 2.95
C GLU A 101 -5.94 7.64 1.82
N ALA A 102 -5.39 8.86 1.87
CA ALA A 102 -4.46 9.37 0.87
C ALA A 102 -3.20 8.50 0.77
N ILE A 103 -2.60 8.13 1.91
CA ILE A 103 -1.42 7.25 1.94
C ILE A 103 -1.78 5.86 1.39
N ALA A 104 -2.89 5.27 1.85
CA ALA A 104 -3.32 3.95 1.43
C ALA A 104 -3.59 3.86 -0.08
N LEU A 105 -4.25 4.87 -0.67
CA LEU A 105 -4.49 4.92 -2.11
C LEU A 105 -3.19 5.12 -2.92
N GLY A 106 -2.17 5.71 -2.32
CA GLY A 106 -0.91 6.06 -2.97
C GLY A 106 0.20 5.02 -2.85
N HIS A 107 0.16 4.11 -1.86
CA HIS A 107 1.31 3.29 -1.49
C HIS A 107 1.82 2.39 -2.62
N ASP A 108 0.93 1.81 -3.43
CA ASP A 108 1.21 0.79 -4.44
C ASP A 108 1.28 1.31 -5.89
N LEU A 109 1.23 2.64 -6.10
CA LEU A 109 1.22 3.23 -7.46
C LEU A 109 2.42 2.83 -8.31
N GLY A 110 3.58 2.67 -7.65
CA GLY A 110 4.87 2.36 -8.28
C GLY A 110 5.12 0.89 -8.57
N HIS A 111 4.22 -0.01 -8.21
CA HIS A 111 4.42 -1.42 -8.52
C HIS A 111 4.55 -1.68 -10.01
N THR A 112 5.45 -2.59 -10.33
CA THR A 112 5.73 -3.02 -11.70
C THR A 112 4.62 -3.93 -12.24
N PRO A 113 4.51 -4.14 -13.56
CA PRO A 113 3.85 -5.32 -14.10
C PRO A 113 4.43 -6.58 -13.44
N PHE A 114 3.58 -7.57 -13.19
CA PHE A 114 3.95 -8.84 -12.54
C PHE A 114 4.42 -8.70 -11.08
N GLY A 115 4.02 -7.64 -10.38
CA GLY A 115 4.23 -7.47 -8.94
C GLY A 115 5.69 -7.60 -8.51
N HIS A 116 5.96 -8.40 -7.49
CA HIS A 116 7.31 -8.59 -6.96
C HIS A 116 8.27 -9.29 -7.93
N ALA A 117 7.80 -10.15 -8.83
CA ALA A 117 8.64 -10.76 -9.86
C ALA A 117 9.22 -9.69 -10.80
N GLY A 118 8.38 -8.73 -11.21
CA GLY A 118 8.81 -7.59 -12.01
C GLY A 118 9.72 -6.63 -11.24
N GLU A 119 9.43 -6.37 -9.98
CA GLU A 119 10.28 -5.54 -9.12
C GLU A 119 11.67 -6.14 -8.96
N TYR A 120 11.75 -7.44 -8.68
CA TYR A 120 13.02 -8.16 -8.57
C TYR A 120 13.85 -8.05 -9.86
N GLU A 121 13.21 -8.24 -11.02
CA GLU A 121 13.91 -8.16 -12.31
C GLU A 121 14.39 -6.75 -12.59
N LEU A 122 13.55 -5.72 -12.44
CA LEU A 122 13.97 -4.34 -12.65
C LEU A 122 15.04 -3.88 -11.66
N ASN A 123 14.97 -4.36 -10.40
CA ASN A 123 16.02 -4.07 -9.41
C ASN A 123 17.40 -4.62 -9.82
N SER A 124 17.43 -5.75 -10.56
CA SER A 124 18.67 -6.32 -11.07
C SER A 124 19.19 -5.66 -12.36
N LEU A 125 18.31 -4.98 -13.10
CA LEU A 125 18.63 -4.37 -14.39
C LEU A 125 18.96 -2.87 -14.27
N CYS A 126 18.38 -2.18 -13.30
CA CYS A 126 18.63 -0.76 -13.07
C CYS A 126 19.93 -0.57 -12.26
N GLU A 127 20.78 0.34 -12.68
CA GLU A 127 22.08 0.64 -12.04
C GLU A 127 21.90 1.05 -10.57
N ASP A 128 20.92 1.91 -10.28
CA ASP A 128 20.58 2.37 -8.93
C ASP A 128 19.60 1.44 -8.19
N GLY A 129 19.26 0.29 -8.78
CA GLY A 129 18.23 -0.59 -8.30
C GLY A 129 16.80 -0.08 -8.57
N PHE A 130 15.81 -0.81 -8.08
CA PHE A 130 14.39 -0.46 -8.22
C PHE A 130 13.60 -0.93 -7.00
N LYS A 131 12.83 -0.02 -6.40
CA LYS A 131 11.86 -0.34 -5.35
C LYS A 131 10.53 0.33 -5.63
N HIS A 132 9.43 -0.40 -5.46
CA HIS A 132 8.10 0.11 -5.81
C HIS A 132 7.66 1.31 -4.95
N ASN A 133 8.07 1.38 -3.68
CA ASN A 133 7.77 2.52 -2.81
C ASN A 133 8.47 3.81 -3.28
N GLU A 134 9.75 3.73 -3.66
CA GLU A 134 10.50 4.84 -4.24
C GLU A 134 9.90 5.25 -5.60
N GLN A 135 9.54 4.28 -6.41
CA GLN A 135 8.84 4.53 -7.67
C GLN A 135 7.43 5.11 -7.47
N SER A 136 6.71 4.74 -6.39
CA SER A 136 5.42 5.37 -6.04
C SER A 136 5.60 6.87 -5.78
N VAL A 137 6.62 7.23 -5.01
CA VAL A 137 6.96 8.65 -4.76
C VAL A 137 7.37 9.34 -6.07
N ARG A 138 8.24 8.72 -6.88
CA ARG A 138 8.64 9.28 -8.18
C ARG A 138 7.44 9.53 -9.11
N ILE A 139 6.46 8.63 -9.12
CA ILE A 139 5.23 8.80 -9.91
C ILE A 139 4.47 10.05 -9.46
N VAL A 140 4.24 10.21 -8.16
CA VAL A 140 3.44 11.32 -7.64
C VAL A 140 4.19 12.66 -7.65
N GLU A 141 5.51 12.65 -7.60
CA GLU A 141 6.33 13.87 -7.65
C GLU A 141 6.69 14.32 -9.08
N LYS A 142 6.92 13.36 -10.00
CA LYS A 142 7.56 13.67 -11.29
C LYS A 142 6.81 13.17 -12.52
N LEU A 143 6.13 12.00 -12.47
CA LEU A 143 5.63 11.37 -13.70
C LEU A 143 4.17 11.70 -14.02
N GLU A 144 3.34 11.94 -13.01
CA GLU A 144 1.95 12.32 -13.22
C GLU A 144 1.84 13.75 -13.79
N LYS A 145 0.69 14.08 -14.36
CA LYS A 145 0.38 15.39 -14.98
C LYS A 145 1.44 15.83 -16.00
N ASN A 146 1.88 14.90 -16.85
CA ASN A 146 2.88 15.16 -17.92
C ASN A 146 4.23 15.70 -17.41
N GLY A 147 4.68 15.25 -16.24
CA GLY A 147 5.96 15.61 -15.66
C GLY A 147 5.91 16.66 -14.55
N GLU A 148 4.72 17.20 -14.23
CA GLU A 148 4.55 18.21 -13.18
C GLU A 148 4.39 17.60 -11.77
N GLY A 149 3.97 16.32 -11.70
CA GLY A 149 3.64 15.64 -10.46
C GLY A 149 2.29 16.04 -9.87
N LEU A 150 1.92 15.40 -8.78
CA LEU A 150 0.65 15.67 -8.08
C LEU A 150 0.78 16.76 -7.02
N ASN A 151 1.98 17.17 -6.64
CA ASN A 151 2.28 18.14 -5.59
C ASN A 151 1.58 17.77 -4.28
N LEU A 152 1.84 16.55 -3.78
CA LEU A 152 1.26 16.04 -2.52
C LEU A 152 1.97 16.63 -1.31
N THR A 153 1.30 16.63 -0.16
CA THR A 153 1.89 17.02 1.12
C THR A 153 3.02 16.07 1.53
N TRP A 154 3.91 16.58 2.38
CA TRP A 154 5.04 15.81 2.89
C TRP A 154 4.60 14.53 3.59
N GLU A 155 3.55 14.60 4.41
CA GLU A 155 3.02 13.48 5.20
C GLU A 155 2.54 12.32 4.33
N VAL A 156 1.86 12.64 3.24
CA VAL A 156 1.39 11.62 2.27
C VAL A 156 2.59 10.98 1.57
N ARG A 157 3.58 11.76 1.14
CA ARG A 157 4.79 11.25 0.50
C ARG A 157 5.62 10.39 1.44
N ASP A 158 5.80 10.83 2.70
CA ASP A 158 6.47 10.06 3.75
C ASP A 158 5.78 8.71 3.99
N GLY A 159 4.45 8.71 4.13
CA GLY A 159 3.67 7.48 4.31
C GLY A 159 3.79 6.52 3.12
N ILE A 160 3.74 7.04 1.88
CA ILE A 160 3.95 6.24 0.66
C ILE A 160 5.37 5.65 0.62
N LEU A 161 6.39 6.46 0.92
CA LEU A 161 7.78 6.00 0.88
C LEU A 161 8.08 4.92 1.92
N ASN A 162 7.52 5.08 3.12
CA ASN A 162 7.92 4.31 4.30
C ASN A 162 6.94 3.19 4.69
N HIS A 163 5.99 2.80 3.83
CA HIS A 163 5.06 1.72 4.14
C HIS A 163 5.69 0.32 4.21
N GLN A 164 6.87 0.13 3.61
CA GLN A 164 7.58 -1.15 3.59
C GLN A 164 8.11 -1.60 4.95
N THR A 165 8.51 -2.88 5.04
CA THR A 165 8.98 -3.50 6.29
C THR A 165 10.29 -2.88 6.81
N GLY A 166 11.18 -2.43 5.93
CA GLY A 166 12.52 -1.91 6.29
C GLY A 166 12.54 -0.46 6.74
N THR A 167 11.41 0.25 6.63
CA THR A 167 11.30 1.68 6.95
C THR A 167 10.13 1.95 7.89
N MET A 168 10.06 3.14 8.46
CA MET A 168 8.98 3.52 9.38
C MET A 168 8.48 4.93 9.04
N PRO A 169 7.16 5.08 8.77
CA PRO A 169 6.55 6.39 8.59
C PRO A 169 6.65 7.26 9.85
N HIS A 170 6.74 8.56 9.67
CA HIS A 170 6.82 9.51 10.78
C HIS A 170 5.47 9.73 11.47
N THR A 171 4.37 9.64 10.72
CA THR A 171 3.03 9.85 11.26
C THR A 171 2.40 8.54 11.75
N LEU A 172 1.53 8.62 12.75
CA LEU A 172 0.77 7.45 13.21
C LEU A 172 -0.15 6.91 12.10
N GLU A 173 -0.70 7.80 11.29
CA GLU A 173 -1.51 7.47 10.12
C GLU A 173 -0.74 6.62 9.10
N GLY A 174 0.51 6.98 8.84
CA GLY A 174 1.40 6.19 7.99
C GLY A 174 1.72 4.81 8.59
N LYS A 175 1.95 4.75 9.92
CA LYS A 175 2.17 3.46 10.63
C LYS A 175 0.94 2.54 10.55
N ILE A 176 -0.27 3.10 10.62
CA ILE A 176 -1.52 2.34 10.43
C ILE A 176 -1.56 1.75 9.03
N VAL A 177 -1.29 2.54 7.99
CA VAL A 177 -1.30 2.03 6.60
C VAL A 177 -0.28 0.91 6.42
N ARG A 178 0.93 1.08 6.95
CA ARG A 178 2.00 0.06 6.91
C ARG A 178 1.59 -1.27 7.56
N LEU A 179 0.83 -1.25 8.65
CA LEU A 179 0.30 -2.47 9.28
C LEU A 179 -0.89 -3.02 8.51
N SER A 180 -1.79 -2.15 8.04
CA SER A 180 -2.98 -2.54 7.28
C SER A 180 -2.64 -3.20 5.95
N ASP A 181 -1.58 -2.75 5.27
CA ASP A 181 -1.05 -3.41 4.08
C ASP A 181 -0.63 -4.85 4.39
N LYS A 182 0.15 -5.05 5.47
CA LYS A 182 0.58 -6.41 5.90
C LYS A 182 -0.60 -7.32 6.24
N ILE A 183 -1.59 -6.79 6.95
CA ILE A 183 -2.80 -7.53 7.30
C ILE A 183 -3.57 -7.91 6.04
N ALA A 184 -3.73 -6.98 5.12
CA ALA A 184 -4.47 -7.20 3.89
C ALA A 184 -3.78 -8.26 3.04
N TYR A 185 -2.48 -8.10 2.67
CA TYR A 185 -1.86 -9.04 1.74
C TYR A 185 -1.79 -10.46 2.29
N ILE A 186 -1.45 -10.67 3.59
CA ILE A 186 -1.41 -12.02 4.17
C ILE A 186 -2.76 -12.72 4.05
N ASN A 187 -3.84 -12.02 4.37
CA ASN A 187 -5.18 -12.60 4.32
C ASN A 187 -5.66 -12.85 2.89
N HIS A 188 -5.34 -11.93 1.97
CA HIS A 188 -5.67 -12.08 0.56
C HIS A 188 -4.93 -13.23 -0.09
N ASP A 189 -3.64 -13.35 0.20
CA ASP A 189 -2.79 -14.38 -0.38
C ASP A 189 -3.18 -15.78 0.09
N ILE A 190 -3.67 -15.92 1.33
CA ILE A 190 -4.26 -17.17 1.83
C ILE A 190 -5.52 -17.53 1.02
N ASP A 191 -6.46 -16.61 0.88
CA ASP A 191 -7.70 -16.85 0.13
C ASP A 191 -7.41 -17.21 -1.33
N ASP A 192 -6.49 -16.48 -1.96
CA ASP A 192 -6.13 -16.71 -3.37
C ASP A 192 -5.34 -18.00 -3.56
N ALA A 193 -4.47 -18.40 -2.60
CA ALA A 193 -3.74 -19.67 -2.62
C ALA A 193 -4.69 -20.87 -2.46
N ILE A 194 -5.69 -20.78 -1.60
CA ILE A 194 -6.72 -21.81 -1.44
C ILE A 194 -7.54 -21.92 -2.73
N ARG A 195 -7.94 -20.80 -3.32
CA ARG A 195 -8.68 -20.77 -4.59
C ARG A 195 -7.88 -21.35 -5.75
N ALA A 196 -6.58 -21.11 -5.77
CA ALA A 196 -5.66 -21.67 -6.77
C ALA A 196 -5.29 -23.13 -6.51
N HIS A 197 -5.83 -23.78 -5.47
CA HIS A 197 -5.50 -25.14 -5.04
C HIS A 197 -4.00 -25.35 -4.75
N ILE A 198 -3.29 -24.30 -4.33
CA ILE A 198 -1.89 -24.37 -3.92
C ILE A 198 -1.78 -24.84 -2.47
N MET A 199 -2.78 -24.52 -1.65
CA MET A 199 -2.90 -24.96 -0.26
C MET A 199 -4.37 -25.20 0.11
N VAL A 200 -4.58 -25.86 1.24
CA VAL A 200 -5.89 -25.98 1.90
C VAL A 200 -5.86 -25.27 3.27
N LYS A 201 -7.01 -25.01 3.85
CA LYS A 201 -7.09 -24.30 5.16
C LYS A 201 -6.36 -25.03 6.27
N GLU A 202 -6.38 -26.35 6.22
CA GLU A 202 -5.80 -27.27 7.19
C GLU A 202 -4.27 -27.26 7.17
N ASP A 203 -3.64 -26.73 6.12
CA ASP A 203 -2.19 -26.58 6.03
C ASP A 203 -1.66 -25.47 6.96
N ILE A 204 -2.50 -24.51 7.34
CA ILE A 204 -2.10 -23.43 8.24
C ILE A 204 -1.90 -24.02 9.65
N PRO A 205 -0.73 -23.80 10.30
CA PRO A 205 -0.48 -24.30 11.64
C PRO A 205 -1.58 -23.93 12.63
N ARG A 206 -2.13 -24.92 13.33
CA ARG A 206 -3.27 -24.74 14.22
C ARG A 206 -3.00 -23.69 15.31
N GLU A 207 -1.77 -23.68 15.84
CA GLU A 207 -1.37 -22.71 16.87
C GLU A 207 -1.51 -21.26 16.38
N LEU A 208 -1.26 -21.01 15.10
CA LEU A 208 -1.44 -19.68 14.50
C LEU A 208 -2.93 -19.36 14.31
N CYS A 209 -3.73 -20.36 13.93
CA CYS A 209 -5.18 -20.18 13.83
C CYS A 209 -5.84 -19.93 15.20
N ASP A 210 -5.37 -20.58 16.25
CA ASP A 210 -5.88 -20.40 17.61
C ASP A 210 -5.63 -18.99 18.16
N ILE A 211 -4.53 -18.32 17.73
CA ILE A 211 -4.20 -16.93 18.09
C ILE A 211 -4.87 -15.92 17.18
N LEU A 212 -4.79 -16.13 15.85
CA LEU A 212 -5.17 -15.13 14.87
C LEU A 212 -6.60 -15.27 14.37
N GLY A 213 -7.18 -16.48 14.43
CA GLY A 213 -8.50 -16.83 13.89
C GLY A 213 -8.43 -17.87 12.77
N HIS A 214 -9.46 -18.70 12.66
CA HIS A 214 -9.56 -19.83 11.73
C HIS A 214 -10.10 -19.43 10.35
N THR A 215 -10.70 -18.25 10.24
CA THR A 215 -11.25 -17.70 8.98
C THR A 215 -10.63 -16.35 8.68
N THR A 216 -10.68 -15.92 7.42
CA THR A 216 -10.23 -14.59 7.01
C THR A 216 -10.92 -13.48 7.80
N ARG A 217 -12.24 -13.64 8.06
CA ARG A 217 -13.00 -12.69 8.87
C ARG A 217 -12.47 -12.61 10.30
N GLU A 218 -12.27 -13.76 10.97
CA GLU A 218 -11.76 -13.81 12.34
C GLU A 218 -10.35 -13.25 12.43
N ARG A 219 -9.47 -13.56 11.46
CA ARG A 219 -8.11 -13.03 11.44
C ARG A 219 -8.08 -11.50 11.28
N LEU A 220 -8.89 -10.95 10.38
CA LEU A 220 -9.01 -9.50 10.21
C LEU A 220 -9.53 -8.84 11.48
N ASP A 221 -10.58 -9.40 12.07
CA ASP A 221 -11.19 -8.89 13.31
C ASP A 221 -10.19 -8.90 14.46
N THR A 222 -9.49 -10.03 14.68
CA THR A 222 -8.46 -10.16 15.71
C THR A 222 -7.34 -9.14 15.54
N LEU A 223 -6.80 -9.00 14.33
CA LEU A 223 -5.67 -8.11 14.06
C LEU A 223 -6.05 -6.63 14.22
N ILE A 224 -7.22 -6.22 13.70
CA ILE A 224 -7.72 -4.85 13.80
C ILE A 224 -8.01 -4.49 15.26
N HIS A 225 -8.73 -5.34 15.99
CA HIS A 225 -9.01 -5.12 17.42
C HIS A 225 -7.73 -5.08 18.25
N ASN A 226 -6.78 -5.97 17.97
CA ASN A 226 -5.51 -6.00 18.68
C ASN A 226 -4.72 -4.69 18.52
N ILE A 227 -4.61 -4.16 17.28
CA ILE A 227 -3.97 -2.87 17.04
C ILE A 227 -4.69 -1.75 17.80
N ILE A 228 -6.00 -1.66 17.68
CA ILE A 228 -6.79 -0.60 18.33
C ILE A 228 -6.58 -0.65 19.84
N ASN A 229 -6.80 -1.80 20.48
CA ASN A 229 -6.73 -1.96 21.92
C ASN A 229 -5.33 -1.68 22.49
N ASN A 230 -4.29 -1.99 21.74
CA ASN A 230 -2.91 -1.76 22.18
C ASN A 230 -2.39 -0.35 21.87
N SER A 231 -3.04 0.39 20.98
CA SER A 231 -2.59 1.73 20.54
C SER A 231 -3.42 2.88 21.14
N ILE A 232 -4.60 2.60 21.68
CA ILE A 232 -5.47 3.65 22.19
C ILE A 232 -4.78 4.47 23.30
N GLY A 233 -4.75 5.79 23.14
CA GLY A 233 -4.12 6.72 24.10
C GLY A 233 -2.60 6.73 24.07
N LYS A 234 -1.95 6.08 23.10
CA LYS A 234 -0.49 6.05 22.95
C LYS A 234 -0.04 6.87 21.75
N ASP A 235 1.19 7.36 21.81
CA ASP A 235 1.91 7.99 20.68
C ASP A 235 2.65 6.94 19.85
N ASP A 236 2.01 5.78 19.63
CA ASP A 236 2.51 4.74 18.74
C ASP A 236 1.39 3.80 18.31
N ILE A 237 1.62 3.08 17.20
CA ILE A 237 0.73 2.05 16.65
C ILE A 237 1.39 0.68 16.83
N VAL A 238 0.84 -0.12 17.71
CA VAL A 238 1.44 -1.39 18.16
C VAL A 238 0.43 -2.53 18.23
N MET A 239 0.95 -3.75 18.12
CA MET A 239 0.23 -4.99 18.44
C MET A 239 0.75 -5.57 19.76
N SER A 240 0.00 -6.48 20.38
CA SER A 240 0.52 -7.32 21.43
C SER A 240 1.58 -8.28 20.87
N LYS A 241 2.57 -8.61 21.69
CA LYS A 241 3.75 -9.40 21.26
C LYS A 241 3.37 -10.78 20.72
N ASP A 242 2.39 -11.43 21.28
CA ASP A 242 1.88 -12.74 20.87
C ASP A 242 1.24 -12.69 19.48
N VAL A 243 0.35 -11.71 19.23
CA VAL A 243 -0.31 -11.52 17.93
C VAL A 243 0.69 -11.08 16.87
N GLU A 244 1.60 -10.17 17.17
CA GLU A 244 2.67 -9.76 16.27
C GLU A 244 3.58 -10.94 15.88
N THR A 245 3.96 -11.77 16.86
CA THR A 245 4.76 -12.96 16.62
C THR A 245 4.02 -13.97 15.75
N ALA A 246 2.74 -14.24 16.05
CA ALA A 246 1.92 -15.15 15.25
C ALA A 246 1.74 -14.63 13.81
N MET A 247 1.53 -13.34 13.61
CA MET A 247 1.45 -12.73 12.28
C MET A 247 2.76 -12.88 11.50
N HIS A 248 3.92 -12.70 12.15
CA HIS A 248 5.22 -12.92 11.52
C HIS A 248 5.45 -14.38 11.16
N GLN A 249 5.02 -15.32 12.00
CA GLN A 249 5.10 -16.76 11.72
C GLN A 249 4.18 -17.15 10.56
N LEU A 250 2.96 -16.61 10.52
CA LEU A 250 2.02 -16.84 9.40
C LEU A 250 2.59 -16.32 8.08
N ARG A 251 3.20 -15.13 8.09
CA ARG A 251 3.89 -14.60 6.91
C ARG A 251 5.04 -15.51 6.45
N ARG A 252 5.84 -16.05 7.39
CA ARG A 252 6.92 -16.99 7.06
C ARG A 252 6.37 -18.27 6.46
N PHE A 253 5.30 -18.81 7.04
CA PHE A 253 4.58 -19.96 6.49
C PHE A 253 4.13 -19.72 5.04
N MET A 254 3.50 -18.59 4.77
CA MET A 254 3.08 -18.21 3.40
C MET A 254 4.28 -18.10 2.45
N PHE A 255 5.38 -17.55 2.93
CA PHE A 255 6.60 -17.43 2.12
C PHE A 255 7.16 -18.78 1.70
N GLU A 256 7.15 -19.77 2.61
CA GLU A 256 7.69 -21.09 2.37
C GLU A 256 6.78 -21.97 1.53
N HIS A 257 5.48 -21.92 1.75
CA HIS A 257 4.51 -22.85 1.17
C HIS A 257 3.81 -22.31 -0.08
N VAL A 258 3.63 -21.00 -0.19
CA VAL A 258 2.91 -20.35 -1.28
C VAL A 258 3.86 -19.65 -2.26
N TYR A 259 4.67 -18.69 -1.77
CA TYR A 259 5.49 -17.88 -2.66
C TYR A 259 6.69 -18.61 -3.27
N LYS A 260 7.16 -19.70 -2.65
CA LYS A 260 8.19 -20.60 -3.21
C LYS A 260 7.63 -21.77 -3.99
N ASN A 261 6.33 -21.90 -4.11
CA ASN A 261 5.71 -23.04 -4.79
C ASN A 261 6.10 -23.05 -6.29
N PRO A 262 6.56 -24.19 -6.84
CA PRO A 262 6.97 -24.30 -8.24
C PRO A 262 5.89 -23.92 -9.26
N VAL A 263 4.61 -24.16 -8.93
CA VAL A 263 3.48 -23.80 -9.80
C VAL A 263 3.37 -22.28 -9.94
N ALA A 264 3.51 -21.52 -8.83
CA ALA A 264 3.53 -20.06 -8.85
C ALA A 264 4.78 -19.53 -9.57
N LYS A 265 5.94 -20.17 -9.40
CA LYS A 265 7.22 -19.71 -9.96
C LYS A 265 7.41 -19.97 -11.45
N GLY A 266 6.75 -20.96 -12.02
CA GLY A 266 6.89 -21.27 -13.45
C GLY A 266 6.51 -20.08 -14.34
N GLU A 267 5.45 -19.37 -13.99
CA GLU A 267 5.01 -18.19 -14.72
C GLU A 267 5.83 -16.94 -14.39
N GLU A 268 6.37 -16.84 -13.17
CA GLU A 268 7.27 -15.74 -12.79
C GLU A 268 8.53 -15.67 -13.65
N HIS A 269 9.13 -16.83 -13.97
CA HIS A 269 10.32 -16.85 -14.83
C HIS A 269 10.04 -16.26 -16.21
N LYS A 270 8.91 -16.64 -16.83
CA LYS A 270 8.51 -16.08 -18.13
C LYS A 270 8.25 -14.58 -18.06
N ALA A 271 7.60 -14.12 -16.99
CA ALA A 271 7.32 -12.71 -16.78
C ALA A 271 8.61 -11.89 -16.62
N ARG A 272 9.56 -12.40 -15.86
CA ARG A 272 10.87 -11.77 -15.67
C ARG A 272 11.65 -11.70 -16.98
N GLU A 273 11.71 -12.79 -17.72
CA GLU A 273 12.40 -12.82 -19.02
C GLU A 273 11.78 -11.85 -20.01
N LEU A 274 10.44 -11.75 -20.07
CA LEU A 274 9.75 -10.76 -20.89
C LEU A 274 10.11 -9.33 -20.51
N LEU A 275 10.14 -9.01 -19.21
CA LEU A 275 10.53 -7.66 -18.74
C LEU A 275 11.97 -7.34 -19.07
N LYS A 276 12.88 -8.30 -18.93
CA LYS A 276 14.29 -8.16 -19.27
C LYS A 276 14.46 -7.85 -20.76
N GLN A 277 13.80 -8.61 -21.63
CA GLN A 277 13.84 -8.37 -23.08
C GLN A 277 13.28 -7.00 -23.44
N LEU A 278 12.15 -6.59 -22.83
CA LEU A 278 11.59 -5.25 -23.06
C LEU A 278 12.52 -4.13 -22.57
N PHE A 279 13.17 -4.32 -21.42
CA PHE A 279 14.11 -3.36 -20.86
C PHE A 279 15.27 -3.12 -21.84
N TYR A 280 15.96 -4.16 -22.29
CA TYR A 280 17.07 -4.02 -23.22
C TYR A 280 16.61 -3.49 -24.58
N TYR A 281 15.46 -3.94 -25.08
CA TYR A 281 14.90 -3.44 -26.32
C TYR A 281 14.70 -1.91 -26.30
N TYR A 282 14.13 -1.37 -25.23
CA TYR A 282 13.94 0.07 -25.13
C TYR A 282 15.21 0.85 -24.77
N MET A 283 16.17 0.22 -24.10
CA MET A 283 17.50 0.83 -23.90
C MET A 283 18.24 1.01 -25.24
N GLU A 284 18.12 0.07 -26.16
CA GLU A 284 18.69 0.16 -27.51
C GLU A 284 17.87 1.06 -28.45
N HIS A 285 16.59 1.20 -28.20
CA HIS A 285 15.63 1.91 -29.05
C HIS A 285 14.87 3.01 -28.30
N ILE A 286 15.61 3.85 -27.60
CA ILE A 286 15.03 4.93 -26.75
C ILE A 286 14.05 5.82 -27.53
N GLY A 287 14.33 6.09 -28.81
CA GLY A 287 13.47 6.88 -29.69
C GLY A 287 12.07 6.31 -29.97
N LEU A 288 11.82 5.05 -29.63
CA LEU A 288 10.47 4.44 -29.70
C LEU A 288 9.63 4.76 -28.48
N LEU A 289 10.22 5.25 -27.38
CA LEU A 289 9.46 5.70 -26.22
C LEU A 289 8.74 7.01 -26.52
N PRO A 290 7.52 7.21 -25.99
CA PRO A 290 6.89 8.52 -26.07
C PRO A 290 7.78 9.59 -25.44
N GLU A 291 7.88 10.75 -26.09
CA GLU A 291 8.79 11.86 -25.74
C GLU A 291 8.75 12.27 -24.26
N LYS A 292 7.56 12.19 -23.65
CA LYS A 292 7.35 12.47 -22.21
C LYS A 292 8.07 11.52 -21.25
N TYR A 293 8.61 10.39 -21.72
CA TYR A 293 9.36 9.42 -20.91
C TYR A 293 10.88 9.43 -21.21
N ILE A 294 11.32 10.24 -22.17
CA ILE A 294 12.74 10.35 -22.60
C ILE A 294 13.48 11.48 -21.83
N ARG A 295 12.81 12.19 -20.94
CA ARG A 295 13.36 13.35 -20.21
C ARG A 295 14.12 12.96 -18.97
#